data_faa458740fea0e162f3b29f720f76372
#
_entry.id   faa458740fea0e162f3b29f720f76372
#
_cell.length_a   1.000
_cell.length_b   1.000
_cell.length_c   1.000
_cell.angle_alpha   90.00
_cell.angle_beta   90.00
_cell.angle_gamma   90.00
#
_symmetry.space_group_name_H-M   'P 1'
#
loop_
_entity.id
_entity.type
_entity.pdbx_description
1 polymer ?
#
loop_
_entity_poly.entity_id
_entity_poly.type
_entity_poly.pdbx_seq_one_letter_code
_entity_poly.pdbx_strand_id
1 'polypeptide(L)'
;PAPPEPMADSLASSEDIIEEEAVVFIPRVPYTGILVDARGLDLQPSMSPRILSEEGRIIYGAATVDHDYATQYGIIGYDKDIDRALKSDRLGGEKANPFVVKATRTSGLYSGDAVLSEFDATRVLMADSDSDFLHECRVTFVLGAKPVSFESMFTDSTNTDTTLISEGEEFEFQGETAPGDEPQ
;
A
#
# COMPACT_ATOMS: atom_id res chain seq x y z
N PRO A 1 16.08 -85.60 33.45
CA PRO A 1 16.40 -84.18 33.18
C PRO A 1 15.57 -83.77 32.01
N ALA A 2 14.67 -82.79 32.29
CA ALA A 2 13.80 -82.16 31.28
C ALA A 2 14.59 -81.09 30.55
N PRO A 3 14.34 -80.86 29.27
CA PRO A 3 14.95 -79.77 28.52
C PRO A 3 14.28 -78.45 28.88
N PRO A 4 15.01 -77.30 28.82
CA PRO A 4 14.48 -76.03 29.14
C PRO A 4 13.49 -75.52 28.04
N GLU A 5 12.40 -74.96 28.49
CA GLU A 5 11.43 -74.34 27.63
C GLU A 5 11.99 -73.04 27.01
N PRO A 6 11.65 -72.71 25.75
CA PRO A 6 12.06 -71.45 25.13
C PRO A 6 11.20 -70.30 25.67
N MET A 7 11.86 -69.28 26.19
CA MET A 7 11.26 -68.03 26.54
C MET A 7 10.67 -67.36 25.29
N ALA A 8 9.36 -67.18 25.25
CA ALA A 8 8.66 -66.38 24.26
C ALA A 8 8.98 -64.91 24.47
N ASP A 9 9.79 -64.37 23.59
CA ASP A 9 10.07 -62.94 23.50
C ASP A 9 8.82 -62.23 22.92
N SER A 10 8.12 -61.64 23.81
CA SER A 10 6.91 -60.82 23.45
C SER A 10 7.36 -59.48 22.92
N LEU A 11 7.67 -59.44 21.63
CA LEU A 11 7.79 -58.18 20.89
C LEU A 11 6.39 -57.61 20.72
N ALA A 12 5.99 -56.77 21.67
CA ALA A 12 4.84 -55.88 21.50
C ALA A 12 5.23 -54.85 20.45
N SER A 13 4.79 -55.05 19.22
CA SER A 13 4.76 -54.03 18.18
C SER A 13 3.77 -52.99 18.62
N SER A 14 4.27 -51.88 19.15
CA SER A 14 3.51 -50.64 19.18
C SER A 14 3.36 -50.15 17.74
N GLU A 15 2.25 -50.51 17.14
CA GLU A 15 1.77 -49.82 15.92
C GLU A 15 1.48 -48.41 16.33
N ASP A 16 2.40 -47.51 15.98
CA ASP A 16 2.15 -46.07 15.98
C ASP A 16 0.98 -45.81 15.04
N ILE A 17 -0.20 -45.64 15.63
CA ILE A 17 -1.37 -45.15 14.94
C ILE A 17 -1.03 -43.68 14.61
N ILE A 18 -0.53 -43.42 13.41
CA ILE A 18 -0.47 -42.11 12.83
C ILE A 18 -1.93 -41.73 12.65
N GLU A 19 -2.49 -40.94 13.59
CA GLU A 19 -3.74 -40.24 13.38
C GLU A 19 -3.50 -39.30 12.17
N GLU A 20 -3.96 -39.76 11.02
CA GLU A 20 -4.06 -38.94 9.83
C GLU A 20 -5.05 -37.81 10.17
N GLU A 21 -4.52 -36.67 10.63
CA GLU A 21 -5.31 -35.45 10.80
C GLU A 21 -6.02 -35.18 9.48
N ALA A 22 -7.33 -35.42 9.48
CA ALA A 22 -8.16 -35.12 8.35
C ALA A 22 -8.00 -33.61 8.02
N VAL A 23 -7.25 -33.33 6.97
CA VAL A 23 -7.13 -31.96 6.44
C VAL A 23 -8.52 -31.55 6.03
N VAL A 24 -9.16 -30.76 6.91
CA VAL A 24 -10.47 -30.17 6.61
C VAL A 24 -10.26 -29.21 5.44
N PHE A 25 -10.62 -29.64 4.26
CA PHE A 25 -10.66 -28.78 3.07
C PHE A 25 -11.76 -27.73 3.29
N ILE A 26 -11.35 -26.54 3.72
CA ILE A 26 -12.23 -25.39 3.75
C ILE A 26 -12.18 -24.78 2.35
N PRO A 27 -13.28 -24.85 1.56
CA PRO A 27 -13.30 -24.23 0.25
C PRO A 27 -13.07 -22.72 0.41
N ARG A 28 -11.99 -22.24 -0.13
CA ARG A 28 -11.69 -20.80 -0.16
C ARG A 28 -12.48 -20.20 -1.29
N VAL A 29 -13.23 -19.13 -0.98
CA VAL A 29 -13.84 -18.30 -2.02
C VAL A 29 -12.68 -17.60 -2.77
N PRO A 30 -12.59 -17.75 -4.09
CA PRO A 30 -11.54 -17.12 -4.85
C PRO A 30 -11.61 -15.59 -4.71
N TYR A 31 -10.47 -14.95 -4.76
CA TYR A 31 -10.41 -13.49 -4.74
C TYR A 31 -10.86 -12.93 -6.08
N THR A 32 -11.58 -11.81 -6.02
CA THR A 32 -12.15 -11.17 -7.23
C THR A 32 -11.28 -10.04 -7.77
N GLY A 33 -10.19 -9.72 -7.10
CA GLY A 33 -9.27 -8.65 -7.46
C GLY A 33 -8.31 -8.34 -6.32
N ILE A 34 -7.50 -7.34 -6.50
CA ILE A 34 -6.58 -6.82 -5.47
C ILE A 34 -6.85 -5.35 -5.18
N LEU A 35 -6.86 -5.00 -3.89
CA LEU A 35 -6.87 -3.63 -3.42
C LEU A 35 -5.56 -3.35 -2.72
N VAL A 36 -4.82 -2.36 -3.22
CA VAL A 36 -3.57 -1.89 -2.64
C VAL A 36 -3.82 -0.61 -1.87
N ASP A 37 -3.72 -0.68 -0.55
CA ASP A 37 -3.82 0.49 0.32
C ASP A 37 -2.49 1.25 0.33
N ALA A 38 -2.46 2.36 -0.37
CA ALA A 38 -1.32 3.28 -0.44
C ALA A 38 -1.56 4.58 0.35
N ARG A 39 -2.56 4.60 1.24
CA ARG A 39 -2.82 5.77 2.08
C ARG A 39 -1.65 6.05 3.00
N GLY A 40 -1.29 7.32 3.13
CA GLY A 40 -0.12 7.75 3.88
C GLY A 40 1.20 7.67 3.11
N LEU A 41 1.17 7.16 1.90
CA LEU A 41 2.26 7.23 0.94
C LEU A 41 1.91 8.31 -0.11
N ASP A 42 2.89 8.95 -0.66
CA ASP A 42 2.69 9.95 -1.71
C ASP A 42 2.62 9.28 -3.10
N LEU A 43 1.70 8.30 -3.22
CA LEU A 43 1.48 7.61 -4.49
C LEU A 43 0.69 8.51 -5.43
N GLN A 44 1.20 8.69 -6.64
CA GLN A 44 0.58 9.51 -7.68
C GLN A 44 -0.02 8.64 -8.78
N PRO A 45 -1.21 9.00 -9.31
CA PRO A 45 -1.73 8.35 -10.50
C PRO A 45 -0.74 8.42 -11.66
N SER A 46 -0.53 7.30 -12.35
CA SER A 46 0.42 7.16 -13.44
C SER A 46 -0.23 6.52 -14.66
N MET A 47 0.30 6.80 -15.84
CA MET A 47 -0.14 6.17 -17.09
C MET A 47 0.31 4.71 -17.21
N SER A 48 1.38 4.34 -16.56
CA SER A 48 1.92 2.97 -16.54
C SER A 48 2.32 2.57 -15.12
N PRO A 49 1.34 2.44 -14.22
CA PRO A 49 1.59 2.09 -12.83
C PRO A 49 1.99 0.62 -12.70
N ARG A 50 2.80 0.33 -11.69
CA ARG A 50 3.25 -1.02 -11.39
C ARG A 50 3.08 -1.34 -9.91
N ILE A 51 3.00 -2.63 -9.63
CA ILE A 51 3.20 -3.20 -8.29
C ILE A 51 4.54 -3.92 -8.32
N LEU A 52 5.41 -3.55 -7.41
CA LEU A 52 6.76 -4.12 -7.27
C LEU A 52 6.88 -4.79 -5.90
N SER A 53 7.75 -5.78 -5.80
CA SER A 53 8.24 -6.25 -4.50
C SER A 53 9.36 -5.33 -3.98
N GLU A 54 9.74 -5.47 -2.72
CA GLU A 54 10.86 -4.71 -2.13
C GLU A 54 12.19 -4.96 -2.85
N GLU A 55 12.38 -6.14 -3.42
CA GLU A 55 13.54 -6.51 -4.24
C GLU A 55 13.46 -5.97 -5.68
N GLY A 56 12.37 -5.27 -6.04
CA GLY A 56 12.18 -4.67 -7.35
C GLY A 56 11.60 -5.61 -8.41
N ARG A 57 11.13 -6.81 -8.03
CA ARG A 57 10.42 -7.72 -8.93
C ARG A 57 9.08 -7.15 -9.31
N ILE A 58 8.76 -7.14 -10.59
CA ILE A 58 7.44 -6.72 -11.09
C ILE A 58 6.41 -7.80 -10.76
N ILE A 59 5.42 -7.45 -9.96
CA ILE A 59 4.27 -8.31 -9.61
C ILE A 59 3.14 -8.04 -10.60
N TYR A 60 2.95 -6.76 -10.96
CA TYR A 60 1.89 -6.31 -11.84
C TYR A 60 2.30 -5.07 -12.64
N GLY A 61 1.80 -4.94 -13.86
CA GLY A 61 2.02 -3.77 -14.72
C GLY A 61 1.56 -4.03 -16.15
N ALA A 62 1.72 -3.04 -17.04
CA ALA A 62 1.24 -3.10 -18.43
C ALA A 62 1.72 -4.31 -19.24
N ALA A 63 2.86 -4.90 -18.89
CA ALA A 63 3.41 -6.07 -19.58
C ALA A 63 2.82 -7.40 -19.12
N THR A 64 2.06 -7.42 -18.04
CA THR A 64 1.51 -8.65 -17.42
C THR A 64 0.00 -8.79 -17.59
N VAL A 65 -0.66 -7.83 -18.22
CA VAL A 65 -2.12 -7.78 -18.36
C VAL A 65 -2.56 -8.16 -19.78
N ASP A 66 -3.79 -8.60 -19.87
CA ASP A 66 -4.45 -8.78 -21.16
C ASP A 66 -4.75 -7.43 -21.81
N HIS A 67 -4.49 -7.33 -23.11
CA HIS A 67 -4.63 -6.08 -23.86
C HIS A 67 -6.08 -5.60 -23.98
N ASP A 68 -7.02 -6.52 -24.11
CA ASP A 68 -8.43 -6.19 -24.27
C ASP A 68 -9.01 -5.66 -22.95
N TYR A 69 -8.67 -6.30 -21.81
CA TYR A 69 -9.02 -5.80 -20.50
C TYR A 69 -8.37 -4.44 -20.21
N ALA A 70 -7.09 -4.27 -20.52
CA ALA A 70 -6.38 -3.01 -20.34
C ALA A 70 -7.00 -1.87 -21.17
N THR A 71 -7.46 -2.16 -22.38
CA THR A 71 -8.12 -1.17 -23.26
C THR A 71 -9.49 -0.80 -22.76
N GLN A 72 -10.25 -1.76 -22.23
CA GLN A 72 -11.63 -1.56 -21.80
C GLN A 72 -11.70 -0.90 -20.41
N TYR A 73 -10.89 -1.35 -19.49
CA TYR A 73 -10.97 -0.96 -18.07
C TYR A 73 -9.81 -0.09 -17.59
N GLY A 74 -8.75 0.01 -18.37
CA GLY A 74 -7.48 0.57 -17.93
C GLY A 74 -6.69 -0.39 -17.02
N ILE A 75 -5.41 -0.14 -16.85
CA ILE A 75 -4.50 -1.04 -16.12
C ILE A 75 -4.85 -1.05 -14.62
N ILE A 76 -5.05 0.11 -13.99
CA ILE A 76 -5.32 0.24 -12.56
C ILE A 76 -6.47 1.22 -12.33
N GLY A 77 -7.34 0.92 -11.35
CA GLY A 77 -8.28 1.86 -10.78
C GLY A 77 -7.66 2.64 -9.63
N TYR A 78 -8.11 3.88 -9.44
CA TYR A 78 -7.69 4.73 -8.32
C TYR A 78 -8.91 5.20 -7.55
N ASP A 79 -8.86 5.11 -6.23
CA ASP A 79 -9.86 5.64 -5.34
C ASP A 79 -9.19 6.34 -4.14
N LYS A 80 -9.94 7.20 -3.45
CA LYS A 80 -9.51 7.86 -2.22
C LYS A 80 -10.22 7.33 -0.99
N ASP A 81 -11.27 6.55 -1.21
CA ASP A 81 -12.09 5.95 -0.17
C ASP A 81 -12.00 4.42 -0.25
N ILE A 82 -11.58 3.79 0.84
CA ILE A 82 -11.36 2.35 0.88
C ILE A 82 -12.67 1.56 0.81
N ASP A 83 -13.74 2.05 1.46
CA ASP A 83 -15.03 1.36 1.50
C ASP A 83 -15.69 1.39 0.12
N ARG A 84 -15.53 2.48 -0.61
CA ARG A 84 -15.97 2.61 -1.99
C ARG A 84 -15.13 1.74 -2.93
N ALA A 85 -13.83 1.74 -2.75
CA ALA A 85 -12.91 0.92 -3.53
C ALA A 85 -13.23 -0.57 -3.40
N LEU A 86 -13.50 -1.04 -2.17
CA LEU A 86 -13.84 -2.44 -1.88
C LEU A 86 -15.10 -2.91 -2.64
N LYS A 87 -16.03 -2.01 -2.93
CA LYS A 87 -17.30 -2.29 -3.63
C LYS A 87 -17.29 -1.88 -5.10
N SER A 88 -16.13 -1.53 -5.63
CA SER A 88 -16.03 -1.10 -7.03
C SER A 88 -16.35 -2.25 -7.98
N ASP A 89 -16.96 -1.92 -9.12
CA ASP A 89 -17.28 -2.91 -10.16
C ASP A 89 -16.01 -3.61 -10.67
N ARG A 90 -14.89 -2.91 -10.69
CA ARG A 90 -13.57 -3.48 -11.06
C ARG A 90 -13.18 -4.67 -10.17
N LEU A 91 -13.52 -4.62 -8.88
CA LEU A 91 -13.20 -5.67 -7.90
C LEU A 91 -14.34 -6.69 -7.71
N GLY A 92 -15.46 -6.54 -8.43
CA GLY A 92 -16.59 -7.46 -8.38
C GLY A 92 -17.90 -6.87 -7.83
N GLY A 93 -17.95 -5.56 -7.57
CA GLY A 93 -19.15 -4.86 -7.11
C GLY A 93 -19.63 -5.34 -5.75
N GLU A 94 -20.93 -5.64 -5.62
CA GLU A 94 -21.52 -6.14 -4.38
C GLU A 94 -21.03 -7.54 -3.95
N LYS A 95 -20.48 -8.31 -4.88
CA LYS A 95 -19.92 -9.64 -4.62
C LYS A 95 -18.38 -9.60 -4.50
N ALA A 96 -17.83 -8.41 -4.40
CA ALA A 96 -16.39 -8.24 -4.33
C ALA A 96 -15.80 -8.95 -3.10
N ASN A 97 -14.74 -9.72 -3.35
CA ASN A 97 -13.89 -10.35 -2.35
C ASN A 97 -12.43 -10.04 -2.72
N PRO A 98 -12.00 -8.77 -2.67
CA PRO A 98 -10.64 -8.42 -3.07
C PRO A 98 -9.61 -8.87 -2.02
N PHE A 99 -8.44 -9.25 -2.50
CA PHE A 99 -7.26 -9.42 -1.67
C PHE A 99 -6.72 -8.04 -1.29
N VAL A 100 -6.72 -7.71 0.00
CA VAL A 100 -6.29 -6.39 0.48
C VAL A 100 -4.85 -6.47 0.97
N VAL A 101 -3.99 -5.60 0.44
CA VAL A 101 -2.60 -5.45 0.85
C VAL A 101 -2.27 -3.99 1.10
N LYS A 102 -1.25 -3.75 1.92
CA LYS A 102 -0.73 -2.41 2.17
C LYS A 102 0.60 -2.21 1.45
N ALA A 103 0.72 -1.11 0.70
CA ALA A 103 2.00 -0.71 0.16
C ALA A 103 2.94 -0.24 1.27
N THR A 104 4.23 -0.59 1.17
CA THR A 104 5.28 -0.20 2.13
C THR A 104 5.91 1.13 1.76
N ARG A 105 6.03 1.42 0.47
CA ARG A 105 6.57 2.66 -0.08
C ARG A 105 6.13 2.86 -1.52
N THR A 106 6.43 4.01 -2.07
CA THR A 106 6.29 4.29 -3.50
C THR A 106 7.64 4.17 -4.21
N SER A 107 7.59 4.01 -5.53
CA SER A 107 8.76 3.93 -6.40
C SER A 107 8.46 4.52 -7.77
N GLY A 108 9.48 4.55 -8.62
CA GLY A 108 9.37 5.06 -9.98
C GLY A 108 9.44 6.57 -10.08
N LEU A 109 9.53 7.05 -11.31
CA LEU A 109 9.48 8.47 -11.60
C LEU A 109 8.10 9.01 -11.20
N TYR A 110 8.06 10.09 -10.43
CA TYR A 110 6.81 10.67 -9.90
C TYR A 110 6.03 9.77 -8.92
N SER A 111 6.67 8.81 -8.24
CA SER A 111 6.01 7.97 -7.24
C SER A 111 4.76 7.23 -7.77
N GLY A 112 4.80 6.78 -9.03
CA GLY A 112 3.66 6.14 -9.68
C GLY A 112 3.51 4.64 -9.39
N ASP A 113 4.52 4.00 -8.80
CA ASP A 113 4.56 2.58 -8.53
C ASP A 113 4.36 2.30 -7.03
N ALA A 114 3.58 1.28 -6.71
CA ALA A 114 3.41 0.78 -5.35
C ALA A 114 4.41 -0.37 -5.07
N VAL A 115 5.03 -0.36 -3.90
CA VAL A 115 5.95 -1.42 -3.48
C VAL A 115 5.33 -2.18 -2.32
N LEU A 116 5.30 -3.50 -2.43
CA LEU A 116 4.83 -4.43 -1.40
C LEU A 116 6.00 -5.12 -0.71
N SER A 117 5.79 -5.56 0.52
CA SER A 117 6.73 -6.48 1.17
C SER A 117 6.88 -7.77 0.34
N GLU A 118 8.03 -8.45 0.44
CA GLU A 118 8.21 -9.75 -0.24
C GLU A 118 7.16 -10.77 0.18
N PHE A 119 6.76 -10.73 1.44
CA PHE A 119 5.71 -11.60 1.97
C PHE A 119 4.37 -11.33 1.28
N ASP A 120 3.94 -10.07 1.22
CA ASP A 120 2.67 -9.71 0.57
C ASP A 120 2.73 -9.92 -0.95
N ALA A 121 3.85 -9.61 -1.59
CA ALA A 121 4.06 -9.86 -3.01
C ALA A 121 3.87 -11.36 -3.35
N THR A 122 4.42 -12.24 -2.53
CA THR A 122 4.24 -13.69 -2.70
C THR A 122 2.78 -14.10 -2.50
N ARG A 123 2.11 -13.57 -1.47
CA ARG A 123 0.69 -13.85 -1.20
C ARG A 123 -0.23 -13.38 -2.33
N VAL A 124 0.07 -12.23 -2.93
CA VAL A 124 -0.68 -11.72 -4.09
C VAL A 124 -0.59 -12.69 -5.25
N LEU A 125 0.61 -13.16 -5.61
CA LEU A 125 0.79 -14.13 -6.69
C LEU A 125 0.11 -15.47 -6.40
N MET A 126 0.13 -15.93 -5.15
CA MET A 126 -0.60 -17.13 -4.74
C MET A 126 -2.12 -16.94 -4.82
N ALA A 127 -2.62 -15.76 -4.45
CA ALA A 127 -4.04 -15.45 -4.53
C ALA A 127 -4.53 -15.32 -5.97
N ASP A 128 -3.67 -14.82 -6.87
CA ASP A 128 -3.96 -14.67 -8.30
C ASP A 128 -4.00 -16.01 -9.02
N SER A 129 -3.22 -17.00 -8.58
CA SER A 129 -3.12 -18.32 -9.25
C SER A 129 -4.46 -19.05 -9.40
N ASP A 130 -5.42 -18.75 -8.54
CA ASP A 130 -6.74 -19.38 -8.54
C ASP A 130 -7.80 -18.57 -9.33
N SER A 131 -7.52 -17.31 -9.64
CA SER A 131 -8.55 -16.36 -10.10
C SER A 131 -8.12 -15.50 -11.30
N ASP A 132 -6.83 -15.42 -11.60
CA ASP A 132 -6.24 -14.65 -12.71
C ASP A 132 -6.65 -13.17 -12.74
N PHE A 133 -6.92 -12.59 -11.56
CA PHE A 133 -7.44 -11.23 -11.42
C PHE A 133 -6.41 -10.16 -11.82
N LEU A 134 -5.11 -10.45 -11.74
CA LEU A 134 -4.08 -9.54 -12.21
C LEU A 134 -4.13 -9.41 -13.73
N HIS A 135 -4.25 -10.53 -14.44
CA HIS A 135 -4.34 -10.53 -15.90
C HIS A 135 -5.60 -9.79 -16.41
N GLU A 136 -6.70 -9.87 -15.65
CA GLU A 136 -7.97 -9.20 -15.94
C GLU A 136 -8.01 -7.73 -15.49
N CYS A 137 -6.91 -7.11 -15.10
CA CYS A 137 -6.83 -5.71 -14.63
C CYS A 137 -7.73 -5.40 -13.42
N ARG A 138 -8.05 -6.39 -12.57
CA ARG A 138 -8.86 -6.20 -11.37
C ARG A 138 -8.01 -5.68 -10.20
N VAL A 139 -7.39 -4.54 -10.41
CA VAL A 139 -6.45 -3.90 -9.49
C VAL A 139 -6.92 -2.49 -9.18
N THR A 140 -6.98 -2.13 -7.90
CA THR A 140 -7.34 -0.79 -7.44
C THR A 140 -6.35 -0.30 -6.38
N PHE A 141 -5.86 0.92 -6.56
CA PHE A 141 -5.04 1.62 -5.57
C PHE A 141 -5.91 2.59 -4.77
N VAL A 142 -5.79 2.54 -3.44
CA VAL A 142 -6.41 3.53 -2.57
C VAL A 142 -5.37 4.57 -2.20
N LEU A 143 -5.61 5.79 -2.66
CA LEU A 143 -4.76 6.94 -2.41
C LEU A 143 -5.25 7.70 -1.17
N GLY A 144 -4.37 8.38 -0.50
CA GLY A 144 -4.75 9.24 0.63
C GLY A 144 -3.57 10.07 1.10
N ALA A 145 -3.85 11.29 1.55
CA ALA A 145 -2.85 12.10 2.19
C ALA A 145 -2.30 11.40 3.44
N LYS A 146 -1.03 11.61 3.74
CA LYS A 146 -0.48 11.25 5.06
C LYS A 146 -1.39 11.84 6.13
N PRO A 147 -1.82 11.07 7.12
CA PRO A 147 -2.44 11.67 8.30
C PRO A 147 -1.44 12.69 8.84
N VAL A 148 -1.89 13.94 8.94
CA VAL A 148 -1.07 15.01 9.52
C VAL A 148 -0.87 14.63 10.97
N SER A 149 0.35 14.19 11.33
CA SER A 149 0.65 13.94 12.74
C SER A 149 0.61 15.29 13.46
N PHE A 150 0.08 15.28 14.68
CA PHE A 150 0.01 16.48 15.51
C PHE A 150 1.39 17.18 15.64
N GLU A 151 2.48 16.42 15.59
CA GLU A 151 3.84 16.94 15.57
C GLU A 151 4.19 17.73 14.31
N SER A 152 3.66 17.36 13.15
CA SER A 152 3.93 18.10 11.91
C SER A 152 3.19 19.43 11.84
N MET A 153 2.15 19.63 12.65
CA MET A 153 1.45 20.91 12.74
C MET A 153 2.28 22.00 13.45
N PHE A 154 3.29 21.61 14.24
CA PHE A 154 4.12 22.55 14.99
C PHE A 154 5.48 22.81 14.35
N THR A 155 5.91 22.04 13.36
CA THR A 155 7.21 22.23 12.72
C THR A 155 7.18 23.20 11.54
N ASP A 156 5.99 23.51 11.01
CA ASP A 156 5.85 24.44 9.88
C ASP A 156 5.76 25.92 10.33
N SER A 157 5.74 26.16 11.65
CA SER A 157 5.65 27.52 12.21
C SER A 157 6.98 28.14 12.64
N THR A 158 8.11 27.47 12.40
CA THR A 158 9.44 27.95 12.81
C THR A 158 10.33 28.40 11.65
N ASN A 159 9.74 28.70 10.50
CA ASN A 159 10.44 29.44 9.47
C ASN A 159 9.92 30.89 9.42
N THR A 160 9.78 31.50 10.59
CA THR A 160 9.80 32.96 10.67
C THR A 160 11.27 33.35 10.59
N ASP A 161 11.64 33.78 9.42
CA ASP A 161 12.86 34.54 9.15
C ASP A 161 12.92 35.70 10.15
N THR A 162 13.56 35.42 11.30
CA THR A 162 13.99 36.46 12.23
C THR A 162 15.28 37.00 11.68
N THR A 163 15.17 37.79 10.65
CA THR A 163 16.23 38.75 10.31
C THR A 163 16.27 39.73 11.46
N LEU A 164 17.25 39.51 12.32
CA LEU A 164 17.69 40.45 13.34
C LEU A 164 17.94 41.78 12.67
N ILE A 165 17.03 42.71 12.88
CA ILE A 165 17.32 44.13 12.72
C ILE A 165 18.03 44.55 14.01
N SER A 166 19.35 44.39 14.02
CA SER A 166 20.18 45.05 14.99
C SER A 166 20.47 46.46 14.49
N GLU A 167 20.28 47.38 15.43
CA GLU A 167 20.96 48.67 15.53
C GLU A 167 20.41 49.81 14.69
N GLY A 168 19.65 50.68 15.34
CA GLY A 168 20.07 52.07 15.67
C GLY A 168 20.29 52.98 14.48
N GLU A 169 19.24 53.62 14.00
CA GLU A 169 19.38 54.99 13.49
C GLU A 169 18.26 55.82 14.04
N GLU A 170 18.65 56.72 14.98
CA GLU A 170 17.87 57.84 15.43
C GLU A 170 17.48 58.70 14.20
N PHE A 171 16.22 58.72 13.88
CA PHE A 171 15.74 59.71 12.92
C PHE A 171 15.37 60.96 13.69
N GLU A 172 16.31 61.94 13.68
CA GLU A 172 16.06 63.33 14.11
C GLU A 172 14.96 63.91 13.25
N PHE A 173 13.86 64.27 13.89
CA PHE A 173 12.77 65.06 13.33
C PHE A 173 13.24 66.50 13.32
N GLN A 174 13.77 66.98 12.19
CA GLN A 174 13.94 68.43 11.95
C GLN A 174 12.65 68.95 11.30
N GLY A 175 11.92 69.68 12.13
CA GLY A 175 10.82 70.49 11.65
C GLY A 175 11.34 71.64 10.80
N GLU A 176 10.81 71.78 9.61
CA GLU A 176 10.95 73.01 8.85
C GLU A 176 9.56 73.60 8.51
N THR A 177 9.38 74.73 9.10
CA THR A 177 8.21 75.58 9.01
C THR A 177 8.03 76.13 7.59
N ALA A 178 6.82 76.16 7.13
CA ALA A 178 6.40 76.87 5.97
C ALA A 178 6.50 78.42 6.18
N PRO A 179 6.68 79.18 5.14
CA PRO A 179 6.01 80.49 5.05
C PRO A 179 5.00 80.54 3.87
N GLY A 180 3.87 81.01 4.21
CA GLY A 180 2.86 81.34 3.24
C GLY A 180 3.23 82.49 2.35
N ASP A 181 2.56 82.56 1.27
CA ASP A 181 2.22 83.90 0.68
C ASP A 181 0.96 83.80 -0.19
N GLU A 182 0.02 84.57 0.14
CA GLU A 182 -1.11 85.09 -0.66
C GLU A 182 -0.66 86.35 -1.40
N PRO A 183 -1.48 87.01 -2.17
CA PRO A 183 -2.48 86.75 -3.22
C PRO A 183 -2.23 87.55 -4.49
N GLN A 184 -2.89 87.25 -5.55
CA GLN A 184 -3.63 88.12 -6.43
C GLN A 184 -4.31 87.34 -7.56
#